data_d034a1b1936f00c228c846cf5fedb2f3
#
_entry.id   d034a1b1936f00c228c846cf5fedb2f3
#
_cell.length_a   1.000
_cell.length_b   1.000
_cell.length_c   1.000
_cell.angle_alpha   90.00
_cell.angle_beta   90.00
_cell.angle_gamma   90.00
#
_symmetry.space_group_name_H-M   'P 1'
#
loop_
_entity.id
_entity.type
_entity.pdbx_description
1 polymer ?
#
loop_
_entity_poly.entity_id
_entity_poly.type
_entity_poly.pdbx_seq_one_letter_code
_entity_poly.pdbx_strand_id
1 'polypeptide(L)'
;MKKIFYTVFRNYLRVIHNVIYYRRVYILDKHNIPQQGEPTLVAANHQNALNDPLALQFSFGNNRVSIFARADVFKKKFLAKFLYSLDILPAYRMRVDGEASLVHNKVVFDEAGQRLLSGGIVAIFPEATNQDKHWLGEFSQGYLRMAFETAEKEDFKKNIQILPTAIHYSNYFSMQSDVLVKFAEPINLAEYYELYKTKPRTVWRAVNARVKASIDNMMLNITDLDNYDAIDYIRNTYGVHFAKTKGVNPDNLPNKLLTDKVLCARLNELKEQKPDEMAEIYSRFLKLKDFTYQEKLRDWVFDTNYRVMQLIKDALILVLLLPLYIFALWPHIFIFYAPTKLTNKFEKMGGPFKMFVGGVRFVVSALFSIPIFYLLVFIIDLIFFDLGLAIIHFLLLTILGRFAWYYRKYFIKFMGLCKFTHKIKRSMQYKYWTNERQLLFEKLNKLIFE
;
A
#
# COMPACT_ATOMS: atom_id res chain seq x y z
N MET A 1 0.71 -22.17 -24.72
CA MET A 1 -0.41 -22.01 -23.77
C MET A 1 -0.02 -21.33 -22.45
N LYS A 2 0.98 -21.80 -21.69
CA LYS A 2 1.35 -21.19 -20.39
C LYS A 2 1.72 -19.69 -20.48
N LYS A 3 2.48 -19.26 -21.51
CA LYS A 3 2.91 -17.88 -21.71
C LYS A 3 1.72 -16.94 -22.01
N ILE A 4 0.77 -17.39 -22.84
CA ILE A 4 -0.44 -16.63 -23.20
C ILE A 4 -1.34 -16.47 -21.96
N PHE A 5 -1.60 -17.58 -21.25
CA PHE A 5 -2.40 -17.55 -20.00
C PHE A 5 -1.81 -16.56 -18.98
N TYR A 6 -0.50 -16.65 -18.72
CA TYR A 6 0.16 -15.70 -17.82
C TYR A 6 -0.04 -14.25 -18.25
N THR A 7 0.16 -13.94 -19.52
CA THR A 7 0.03 -12.58 -20.02
C THR A 7 -1.39 -12.03 -19.90
N VAL A 8 -2.38 -12.84 -20.28
CA VAL A 8 -3.80 -12.46 -20.18
C VAL A 8 -4.21 -12.27 -18.70
N PHE A 9 -3.88 -13.24 -17.85
CA PHE A 9 -4.22 -13.20 -16.44
C PHE A 9 -3.53 -12.05 -15.69
N ARG A 10 -2.24 -11.82 -15.95
CA ARG A 10 -1.51 -10.67 -15.40
C ARG A 10 -2.13 -9.34 -15.83
N ASN A 11 -2.45 -9.18 -17.13
CA ASN A 11 -3.05 -7.95 -17.63
C ASN A 11 -4.45 -7.73 -17.04
N TYR A 12 -5.23 -8.79 -16.88
CA TYR A 12 -6.50 -8.74 -16.16
C TYR A 12 -6.32 -8.23 -14.73
N LEU A 13 -5.42 -8.85 -13.95
CA LEU A 13 -5.14 -8.40 -12.59
C LEU A 13 -4.58 -6.97 -12.54
N ARG A 14 -3.75 -6.57 -13.50
CA ARG A 14 -3.22 -5.20 -13.60
C ARG A 14 -4.33 -4.18 -13.82
N VAL A 15 -5.30 -4.48 -14.67
CA VAL A 15 -6.46 -3.60 -14.88
C VAL A 15 -7.28 -3.49 -13.59
N ILE A 16 -7.61 -4.61 -12.96
CA ILE A 16 -8.34 -4.59 -11.69
C ILE A 16 -7.57 -3.79 -10.62
N HIS A 17 -6.28 -4.03 -10.48
CA HIS A 17 -5.43 -3.35 -9.49
C HIS A 17 -5.34 -1.84 -9.76
N ASN A 18 -4.93 -1.45 -10.98
CA ASN A 18 -4.56 -0.07 -11.29
C ASN A 18 -5.78 0.81 -11.62
N VAL A 19 -6.91 0.21 -12.04
CA VAL A 19 -8.07 0.98 -12.53
C VAL A 19 -9.26 0.86 -11.58
N ILE A 20 -9.51 -0.32 -11.01
CA ILE A 20 -10.70 -0.57 -10.18
C ILE A 20 -10.39 -0.50 -8.70
N TYR A 21 -9.33 -1.17 -8.24
CA TYR A 21 -9.03 -1.30 -6.81
C TYR A 21 -8.35 -0.05 -6.25
N TYR A 22 -7.29 0.45 -6.89
CA TYR A 22 -6.61 1.69 -6.50
C TYR A 22 -7.17 2.88 -7.27
N ARG A 23 -7.21 4.04 -6.59
CA ARG A 23 -7.60 5.32 -7.18
C ARG A 23 -6.54 5.82 -8.14
N ARG A 24 -5.29 5.79 -7.70
CA ARG A 24 -4.11 6.20 -8.48
C ARG A 24 -2.94 5.29 -8.15
N VAL A 25 -2.17 4.97 -9.18
CA VAL A 25 -0.91 4.22 -9.05
C VAL A 25 0.19 5.13 -9.58
N TYR A 26 1.11 5.49 -8.71
CA TYR A 26 2.28 6.29 -9.03
C TYR A 26 3.48 5.36 -9.16
N ILE A 27 4.25 5.51 -10.23
CA ILE A 27 5.49 4.77 -10.43
C ILE A 27 6.56 5.80 -10.77
N LEU A 28 7.49 6.00 -9.85
CA LEU A 28 8.53 7.02 -9.95
C LEU A 28 9.90 6.40 -10.23
N ASP A 29 10.75 7.18 -10.87
CA ASP A 29 12.15 6.86 -11.16
C ASP A 29 12.32 5.55 -11.95
N LYS A 30 11.42 5.30 -12.92
CA LYS A 30 11.46 4.10 -13.78
C LYS A 30 12.75 3.97 -14.60
N HIS A 31 13.47 5.07 -14.81
CA HIS A 31 14.75 5.06 -15.50
C HIS A 31 15.83 4.29 -14.74
N ASN A 32 15.63 4.09 -13.43
CA ASN A 32 16.50 3.28 -12.58
C ASN A 32 16.28 1.76 -12.74
N ILE A 33 15.22 1.34 -13.44
CA ILE A 33 15.00 -0.09 -13.68
C ILE A 33 16.05 -0.56 -14.69
N PRO A 34 16.89 -1.57 -14.35
CA PRO A 34 17.87 -2.12 -15.28
C PRO A 34 17.24 -2.60 -16.58
N GLN A 35 18.02 -2.62 -17.65
CA GLN A 35 17.54 -3.00 -18.97
C GLN A 35 17.08 -4.46 -18.97
N GLN A 36 16.18 -4.78 -19.92
CA GLN A 36 15.73 -6.15 -20.08
C GLN A 36 16.90 -7.07 -20.45
N GLY A 37 17.06 -8.16 -19.72
CA GLY A 37 18.17 -9.09 -19.87
C GLY A 37 19.31 -8.88 -18.87
N GLU A 38 19.27 -7.82 -18.07
CA GLU A 38 20.21 -7.61 -16.97
C GLU A 38 19.71 -8.30 -15.70
N PRO A 39 20.54 -9.16 -15.06
CA PRO A 39 20.19 -9.84 -13.82
C PRO A 39 19.80 -8.85 -12.72
N THR A 40 18.53 -8.81 -12.36
CA THR A 40 18.02 -7.80 -11.43
C THR A 40 17.38 -8.44 -10.21
N LEU A 41 17.94 -8.20 -9.03
CA LEU A 41 17.35 -8.56 -7.74
C LEU A 41 16.69 -7.35 -7.11
N VAL A 42 15.36 -7.32 -7.09
CA VAL A 42 14.59 -6.25 -6.48
C VAL A 42 14.46 -6.52 -4.98
N ALA A 43 14.88 -5.56 -4.18
CA ALA A 43 14.68 -5.57 -2.72
C ALA A 43 13.68 -4.48 -2.35
N ALA A 44 12.53 -4.86 -1.77
CA ALA A 44 11.46 -3.93 -1.44
C ALA A 44 11.01 -4.04 0.02
N ASN A 45 10.48 -2.93 0.59
CA ASN A 45 9.80 -2.96 1.88
C ASN A 45 8.47 -3.72 1.79
N HIS A 46 7.98 -4.26 2.93
CA HIS A 46 6.81 -5.14 2.97
C HIS A 46 5.78 -4.70 4.00
N GLN A 47 4.75 -3.95 3.56
CA GLN A 47 3.77 -3.32 4.46
C GLN A 47 2.31 -3.70 4.16
N ASN A 48 2.01 -4.33 3.01
CA ASN A 48 0.64 -4.63 2.60
C ASN A 48 0.47 -6.03 1.98
N ALA A 49 1.03 -7.02 2.65
CA ALA A 49 0.86 -8.44 2.31
C ALA A 49 0.89 -8.71 0.78
N LEU A 50 -0.21 -9.24 0.20
CA LEU A 50 -0.30 -9.57 -1.22
C LEU A 50 -0.29 -8.34 -2.14
N ASN A 51 -0.65 -7.15 -1.66
CA ASN A 51 -0.70 -5.97 -2.51
C ASN A 51 0.70 -5.47 -2.90
N ASP A 52 1.72 -5.65 -2.05
CA ASP A 52 3.10 -5.26 -2.37
C ASP A 52 3.67 -6.03 -3.57
N PRO A 53 3.61 -7.39 -3.60
CA PRO A 53 3.99 -8.17 -4.77
C PRO A 53 3.27 -7.76 -6.05
N LEU A 54 1.98 -7.44 -5.97
CA LEU A 54 1.19 -7.04 -7.13
C LEU A 54 1.57 -5.63 -7.61
N ALA A 55 1.70 -4.67 -6.69
CA ALA A 55 2.15 -3.32 -7.03
C ALA A 55 3.52 -3.35 -7.70
N LEU A 56 4.43 -4.17 -7.17
CA LEU A 56 5.75 -4.38 -7.75
C LEU A 56 5.66 -5.01 -9.14
N GLN A 57 4.97 -6.16 -9.30
CA GLN A 57 4.82 -6.85 -10.59
C GLN A 57 4.28 -5.91 -11.68
N PHE A 58 3.29 -5.08 -11.35
CA PHE A 58 2.66 -4.20 -12.34
C PHE A 58 3.49 -2.95 -12.65
N SER A 59 4.49 -2.65 -11.83
CA SER A 59 5.42 -1.54 -12.06
C SER A 59 6.48 -1.84 -13.11
N PHE A 60 6.79 -3.12 -13.35
CA PHE A 60 7.75 -3.56 -14.37
C PHE A 60 7.14 -3.74 -15.77
N GLY A 61 5.92 -3.24 -15.99
CA GLY A 61 5.27 -3.27 -17.30
C GLY A 61 4.99 -4.70 -17.78
N ASN A 62 5.64 -5.11 -18.87
CA ASN A 62 5.46 -6.44 -19.47
C ASN A 62 6.50 -7.47 -18.98
N ASN A 63 7.50 -7.04 -18.23
CA ASN A 63 8.52 -7.95 -17.73
C ASN A 63 7.93 -8.88 -16.67
N ARG A 64 8.41 -10.11 -16.66
CA ARG A 64 8.07 -11.08 -15.62
C ARG A 64 8.97 -10.85 -14.43
N VAL A 65 8.37 -10.83 -13.23
CA VAL A 65 9.08 -10.74 -11.97
C VAL A 65 8.81 -12.03 -11.21
N SER A 66 9.85 -12.75 -10.85
CA SER A 66 9.75 -13.90 -9.94
C SER A 66 9.70 -13.40 -8.51
N ILE A 67 8.67 -13.78 -7.76
CA ILE A 67 8.41 -13.23 -6.43
C ILE A 67 8.33 -14.36 -5.42
N PHE A 68 8.91 -14.18 -4.24
CA PHE A 68 8.80 -15.15 -3.15
C PHE A 68 7.49 -14.97 -2.38
N ALA A 69 6.83 -16.09 -2.10
CA ALA A 69 5.68 -16.16 -1.20
C ALA A 69 5.90 -17.24 -0.15
N ARG A 70 5.18 -17.18 0.95
CA ARG A 70 5.30 -18.15 2.06
C ARG A 70 5.08 -19.58 1.58
N ALA A 71 5.93 -20.50 2.00
CA ALA A 71 5.87 -21.90 1.58
C ALA A 71 4.56 -22.62 1.96
N ASP A 72 3.90 -22.19 3.05
CA ASP A 72 2.63 -22.78 3.49
C ASP A 72 1.48 -22.63 2.48
N VAL A 73 1.52 -21.62 1.59
CA VAL A 73 0.52 -21.47 0.52
C VAL A 73 0.70 -22.47 -0.62
N PHE A 74 1.85 -23.16 -0.70
CA PHE A 74 2.15 -24.20 -1.69
C PHE A 74 1.74 -25.62 -1.26
N LYS A 75 1.20 -25.82 -0.06
CA LYS A 75 0.84 -27.15 0.46
C LYS A 75 -0.16 -27.92 -0.43
N LYS A 76 -1.08 -27.24 -1.10
CA LYS A 76 -2.03 -27.84 -2.03
C LYS A 76 -1.43 -27.91 -3.43
N LYS A 77 -1.26 -29.10 -4.00
CA LYS A 77 -0.64 -29.35 -5.32
C LYS A 77 -1.21 -28.48 -6.45
N PHE A 78 -2.53 -28.33 -6.50
CA PHE A 78 -3.18 -27.45 -7.49
C PHE A 78 -2.75 -26.00 -7.32
N LEU A 79 -2.76 -25.46 -6.09
CA LEU A 79 -2.38 -24.08 -5.81
C LEU A 79 -0.88 -23.86 -6.08
N ALA A 80 -0.04 -24.81 -5.68
CA ALA A 80 1.40 -24.77 -5.98
C ALA A 80 1.66 -24.67 -7.51
N LYS A 81 1.01 -25.54 -8.31
CA LYS A 81 1.13 -25.51 -9.78
C LYS A 81 0.67 -24.18 -10.37
N PHE A 82 -0.41 -23.59 -9.83
CA PHE A 82 -0.90 -22.29 -10.23
C PHE A 82 0.09 -21.17 -9.88
N LEU A 83 0.62 -21.14 -8.64
CA LEU A 83 1.60 -20.13 -8.18
C LEU A 83 2.90 -20.21 -8.99
N TYR A 84 3.43 -21.42 -9.23
CA TYR A 84 4.59 -21.58 -10.12
C TYR A 84 4.32 -21.10 -11.56
N SER A 85 3.10 -21.24 -12.07
CA SER A 85 2.74 -20.71 -13.38
C SER A 85 2.73 -19.18 -13.45
N LEU A 86 2.66 -18.53 -12.30
CA LEU A 86 2.76 -17.07 -12.12
C LEU A 86 4.16 -16.59 -11.72
N ASP A 87 5.17 -17.47 -11.81
CA ASP A 87 6.55 -17.19 -11.39
C ASP A 87 6.68 -16.86 -9.88
N ILE A 88 5.79 -17.43 -9.06
CA ILE A 88 5.85 -17.28 -7.61
C ILE A 88 6.59 -18.49 -7.02
N LEU A 89 7.64 -18.21 -6.24
CA LEU A 89 8.52 -19.19 -5.61
C LEU A 89 8.21 -19.33 -4.09
N PRO A 90 8.33 -20.52 -3.49
CA PRO A 90 8.15 -20.68 -2.06
C PRO A 90 9.33 -20.12 -1.27
N ALA A 91 9.06 -19.47 -0.15
CA ALA A 91 10.04 -19.07 0.84
C ALA A 91 9.75 -19.78 2.17
N TYR A 92 10.72 -20.55 2.65
CA TYR A 92 10.63 -21.27 3.90
C TYR A 92 11.24 -20.46 5.04
N ARG A 93 10.59 -20.45 6.20
CA ARG A 93 11.02 -19.66 7.37
C ARG A 93 11.41 -20.58 8.50
N MET A 94 12.64 -20.44 9.01
CA MET A 94 13.18 -21.28 10.08
C MET A 94 12.26 -21.34 11.32
N ARG A 95 11.67 -20.21 11.71
CA ARG A 95 10.74 -20.15 12.86
C ARG A 95 9.43 -20.94 12.69
N VAL A 96 9.05 -21.28 11.44
CA VAL A 96 7.77 -21.92 11.12
C VAL A 96 7.99 -23.31 10.53
N ASP A 97 9.00 -23.45 9.65
CA ASP A 97 9.24 -24.64 8.84
C ASP A 97 10.40 -25.50 9.41
N GLY A 98 11.05 -25.06 10.51
CA GLY A 98 12.13 -25.77 11.18
C GLY A 98 13.44 -25.82 10.39
N GLU A 99 14.37 -26.71 10.79
CA GLU A 99 15.70 -26.83 10.17
C GLU A 99 15.65 -27.30 8.71
N ALA A 100 14.63 -28.08 8.31
CA ALA A 100 14.42 -28.46 6.92
C ALA A 100 14.25 -27.27 5.98
N SER A 101 13.87 -26.10 6.52
CA SER A 101 13.77 -24.84 5.76
C SER A 101 15.08 -24.43 5.09
N LEU A 102 16.24 -24.75 5.70
CA LEU A 102 17.55 -24.40 5.15
C LEU A 102 17.82 -25.17 3.85
N VAL A 103 17.53 -26.48 3.83
CA VAL A 103 17.71 -27.33 2.64
C VAL A 103 16.75 -26.91 1.54
N HIS A 104 15.47 -26.70 1.88
CA HIS A 104 14.47 -26.28 0.92
C HIS A 104 14.77 -24.89 0.33
N ASN A 105 15.18 -23.93 1.16
CA ASN A 105 15.56 -22.61 0.68
C ASN A 105 16.77 -22.65 -0.25
N LYS A 106 17.74 -23.54 -0.04
CA LYS A 106 18.86 -23.70 -0.96
C LYS A 106 18.40 -24.05 -2.36
N VAL A 107 17.49 -25.01 -2.51
CA VAL A 107 16.93 -25.42 -3.81
C VAL A 107 16.20 -24.25 -4.47
N VAL A 108 15.39 -23.53 -3.72
CA VAL A 108 14.61 -22.39 -4.25
C VAL A 108 15.52 -21.22 -4.60
N PHE A 109 16.56 -20.95 -3.82
CA PHE A 109 17.55 -19.92 -4.12
C PHE A 109 18.38 -20.26 -5.35
N ASP A 110 18.71 -21.53 -5.56
CA ASP A 110 19.35 -21.99 -6.80
C ASP A 110 18.44 -21.77 -8.01
N GLU A 111 17.13 -22.06 -7.90
CA GLU A 111 16.16 -21.76 -8.95
C GLU A 111 16.07 -20.25 -9.24
N ALA A 112 15.97 -19.43 -8.19
CA ALA A 112 15.95 -17.97 -8.32
C ALA A 112 17.25 -17.44 -8.93
N GLY A 113 18.40 -18.00 -8.54
CA GLY A 113 19.71 -17.67 -9.12
C GLY A 113 19.77 -17.97 -10.60
N GLN A 114 19.27 -19.11 -11.05
CA GLN A 114 19.20 -19.45 -12.48
C GLN A 114 18.34 -18.45 -13.27
N ARG A 115 17.25 -17.98 -12.67
CA ARG A 115 16.41 -16.94 -13.27
C ARG A 115 17.16 -15.61 -13.40
N LEU A 116 17.93 -15.21 -12.38
CA LEU A 116 18.82 -14.03 -12.45
C LEU A 116 19.87 -14.21 -13.55
N LEU A 117 20.58 -15.34 -13.60
CA LEU A 117 21.60 -15.62 -14.59
C LEU A 117 21.06 -15.62 -16.02
N SER A 118 19.79 -15.95 -16.22
CA SER A 118 19.12 -15.82 -17.52
C SER A 118 18.67 -14.38 -17.86
N GLY A 119 19.07 -13.38 -17.08
CA GLY A 119 18.69 -11.98 -17.26
C GLY A 119 17.28 -11.68 -16.75
N GLY A 120 16.74 -12.49 -15.84
CA GLY A 120 15.43 -12.30 -15.24
C GLY A 120 15.44 -11.34 -14.06
N ILE A 121 14.23 -10.98 -13.63
CA ILE A 121 13.97 -10.15 -12.47
C ILE A 121 13.44 -11.03 -11.34
N VAL A 122 14.12 -11.00 -10.19
CA VAL A 122 13.69 -11.68 -8.96
C VAL A 122 13.42 -10.64 -7.89
N ALA A 123 12.29 -10.71 -7.23
CA ALA A 123 11.91 -9.76 -6.19
C ALA A 123 11.77 -10.44 -4.82
N ILE A 124 12.30 -9.80 -3.80
CA ILE A 124 12.26 -10.25 -2.43
C ILE A 124 11.90 -9.10 -1.48
N PHE A 125 11.31 -9.46 -0.36
CA PHE A 125 11.01 -8.58 0.75
C PHE A 125 11.92 -8.94 1.94
N PRO A 126 13.06 -8.27 2.10
CA PRO A 126 14.11 -8.69 3.05
C PRO A 126 13.70 -8.54 4.52
N GLU A 127 12.65 -7.80 4.84
CA GLU A 127 12.08 -7.68 6.19
C GLU A 127 11.56 -9.03 6.73
N ALA A 128 11.27 -10.00 5.85
CA ALA A 128 10.74 -11.33 6.17
C ALA A 128 9.40 -11.34 6.96
N THR A 129 8.93 -10.18 7.39
CA THR A 129 7.64 -9.96 8.07
C THR A 129 6.92 -8.81 7.41
N ASN A 130 5.59 -8.88 7.37
CA ASN A 130 4.76 -7.80 6.88
C ASN A 130 4.27 -6.96 8.06
N GLN A 131 4.27 -5.63 7.93
CA GLN A 131 3.81 -4.71 8.95
C GLN A 131 2.86 -3.68 8.34
N ASP A 132 1.72 -3.43 8.96
CA ASP A 132 0.73 -2.43 8.55
C ASP A 132 1.04 -1.02 9.10
N LYS A 133 2.33 -0.71 9.21
CA LYS A 133 2.86 0.55 9.76
C LYS A 133 3.85 1.19 8.80
N HIS A 134 3.95 2.50 8.85
CA HIS A 134 5.03 3.27 8.21
C HIS A 134 6.32 3.11 9.00
N TRP A 135 6.87 1.92 9.00
CA TRP A 135 8.09 1.56 9.70
C TRP A 135 8.87 0.54 8.88
N LEU A 136 10.18 0.73 8.79
CA LEU A 136 11.08 -0.17 8.08
C LEU A 136 11.74 -1.13 9.07
N GLY A 137 11.44 -2.42 8.93
CA GLY A 137 12.00 -3.48 9.77
C GLY A 137 13.47 -3.78 9.49
N GLU A 138 14.01 -4.73 10.25
CA GLU A 138 15.35 -5.24 10.02
C GLU A 138 15.40 -6.18 8.82
N PHE A 139 16.46 -6.08 8.02
CA PHE A 139 16.63 -6.87 6.81
C PHE A 139 17.43 -8.14 7.08
N SER A 140 16.88 -9.28 6.70
CA SER A 140 17.61 -10.53 6.65
C SER A 140 18.67 -10.49 5.53
N GLN A 141 19.81 -11.16 5.70
CA GLN A 141 20.89 -11.18 4.70
C GLN A 141 20.76 -12.35 3.69
N GLY A 142 19.73 -13.17 3.80
CA GLY A 142 19.57 -14.35 2.95
C GLY A 142 19.52 -14.06 1.45
N TYR A 143 18.93 -12.93 1.07
CA TYR A 143 18.85 -12.52 -0.33
C TYR A 143 20.22 -12.11 -0.92
N LEU A 144 21.09 -11.54 -0.11
CA LEU A 144 22.46 -11.21 -0.52
C LEU A 144 23.30 -12.48 -0.66
N ARG A 145 23.14 -13.40 0.29
CA ARG A 145 23.77 -14.70 0.18
C ARG A 145 23.38 -15.39 -1.14
N MET A 146 22.11 -15.44 -1.46
CA MET A 146 21.62 -15.95 -2.74
C MET A 146 22.27 -15.27 -3.94
N ALA A 147 22.31 -13.92 -3.95
CA ALA A 147 22.85 -13.16 -5.08
C ALA A 147 24.35 -13.40 -5.28
N PHE A 148 25.14 -13.36 -4.21
CA PHE A 148 26.60 -13.57 -4.30
C PHE A 148 26.96 -15.05 -4.62
N GLU A 149 26.30 -16.04 -4.00
CA GLU A 149 26.50 -17.45 -4.33
C GLU A 149 26.09 -17.74 -5.80
N THR A 150 25.10 -17.00 -6.32
CA THR A 150 24.72 -17.09 -7.74
C THR A 150 25.79 -16.53 -8.66
N ALA A 151 26.38 -15.36 -8.32
CA ALA A 151 27.48 -14.76 -9.09
C ALA A 151 28.75 -15.65 -9.06
N GLU A 152 29.06 -16.24 -7.91
CA GLU A 152 30.20 -17.14 -7.72
C GLU A 152 30.12 -18.40 -8.61
N LYS A 153 28.92 -18.99 -8.82
CA LYS A 153 28.71 -20.13 -9.72
C LYS A 153 29.07 -19.86 -11.18
N GLU A 154 29.07 -18.61 -11.58
CA GLU A 154 29.48 -18.14 -12.92
C GLU A 154 30.85 -17.44 -12.91
N ASP A 155 31.70 -17.74 -11.93
CA ASP A 155 33.00 -17.13 -11.75
C ASP A 155 32.96 -15.59 -11.76
N PHE A 156 31.89 -15.00 -11.24
CA PHE A 156 31.65 -13.54 -11.20
C PHE A 156 31.62 -12.86 -12.57
N LYS A 157 31.40 -13.61 -13.65
CA LYS A 157 31.35 -13.06 -15.02
C LYS A 157 30.10 -12.25 -15.30
N LYS A 158 29.00 -12.55 -14.58
CA LYS A 158 27.74 -11.81 -14.71
C LYS A 158 27.57 -10.82 -13.58
N ASN A 159 27.25 -9.60 -13.95
CA ASN A 159 26.91 -8.57 -13.00
C ASN A 159 25.46 -8.72 -12.53
N ILE A 160 25.24 -8.91 -11.25
CA ILE A 160 23.91 -8.86 -10.64
C ILE A 160 23.70 -7.47 -10.06
N GLN A 161 22.58 -6.85 -10.38
CA GLN A 161 22.21 -5.55 -9.83
C GLN A 161 21.12 -5.72 -8.77
N ILE A 162 21.27 -5.05 -7.62
CA ILE A 162 20.18 -4.94 -6.63
C ILE A 162 19.47 -3.63 -6.89
N LEU A 163 18.14 -3.70 -7.06
CA LEU A 163 17.27 -2.54 -7.25
C LEU A 163 16.47 -2.28 -5.97
N PRO A 164 16.90 -1.34 -5.10
CA PRO A 164 16.13 -0.99 -3.93
C PRO A 164 14.83 -0.30 -4.35
N THR A 165 13.71 -0.76 -3.79
CA THR A 165 12.39 -0.30 -4.19
C THR A 165 11.54 0.02 -2.96
N ALA A 166 10.89 1.18 -2.95
CA ALA A 166 9.95 1.54 -1.89
C ALA A 166 8.51 1.49 -2.40
N ILE A 167 7.64 0.89 -1.59
CA ILE A 167 6.20 0.85 -1.82
C ILE A 167 5.52 1.61 -0.69
N HIS A 168 4.64 2.55 -1.04
CA HIS A 168 3.94 3.38 -0.07
C HIS A 168 2.46 3.51 -0.43
N TYR A 169 1.58 3.47 0.58
CA TYR A 169 0.14 3.52 0.43
C TYR A 169 -0.45 4.70 1.18
N SER A 170 -1.43 5.38 0.59
CA SER A 170 -2.21 6.37 1.33
C SER A 170 -3.12 5.72 2.39
N ASN A 171 -3.49 4.45 2.19
CA ASN A 171 -4.20 3.62 3.17
C ASN A 171 -4.02 2.13 2.81
N TYR A 172 -3.61 1.31 3.78
CA TYR A 172 -3.32 -0.12 3.56
C TYR A 172 -4.56 -0.99 3.30
N PHE A 173 -5.72 -0.59 3.81
CA PHE A 173 -6.90 -1.46 3.88
C PHE A 173 -8.03 -1.05 2.95
N SER A 174 -8.04 0.19 2.48
CA SER A 174 -9.17 0.74 1.74
C SER A 174 -9.02 0.56 0.24
N MET A 175 -10.08 0.08 -0.42
CA MET A 175 -10.22 0.26 -1.86
C MET A 175 -10.23 1.75 -2.21
N GLN A 176 -9.87 2.09 -3.44
CA GLN A 176 -9.79 3.47 -3.91
C GLN A 176 -8.86 4.35 -3.04
N SER A 177 -7.78 3.73 -2.51
CA SER A 177 -6.61 4.42 -1.99
C SER A 177 -5.58 4.63 -3.10
N ASP A 178 -4.51 5.35 -2.81
CA ASP A 178 -3.39 5.55 -3.73
C ASP A 178 -2.22 4.64 -3.34
N VAL A 179 -1.46 4.20 -4.33
CA VAL A 179 -0.22 3.45 -4.15
C VAL A 179 0.91 4.11 -4.94
N LEU A 180 2.09 4.13 -4.35
CA LEU A 180 3.32 4.66 -4.93
C LEU A 180 4.38 3.56 -4.90
N VAL A 181 5.01 3.31 -6.04
CA VAL A 181 6.22 2.50 -6.17
C VAL A 181 7.34 3.42 -6.67
N LYS A 182 8.47 3.43 -5.96
CA LYS A 182 9.63 4.25 -6.28
C LYS A 182 10.89 3.40 -6.32
N PHE A 183 11.72 3.60 -7.34
CA PHE A 183 12.95 2.86 -7.55
C PHE A 183 14.17 3.74 -7.24
N ALA A 184 15.11 3.25 -6.42
CA ALA A 184 16.41 3.90 -6.24
C ALA A 184 17.36 3.51 -7.38
N GLU A 185 18.52 4.16 -7.43
CA GLU A 185 19.61 3.74 -8.30
C GLU A 185 20.03 2.30 -7.99
N PRO A 186 20.25 1.47 -9.02
CA PRO A 186 20.70 0.11 -8.83
C PRO A 186 22.07 0.04 -8.14
N ILE A 187 22.22 -0.92 -7.24
CA ILE A 187 23.48 -1.24 -6.60
C ILE A 187 24.15 -2.35 -7.42
N ASN A 188 25.27 -2.04 -8.01
CA ASN A 188 26.07 -2.98 -8.81
C ASN A 188 26.86 -3.90 -7.88
N LEU A 189 26.56 -5.21 -7.86
CA LEU A 189 27.30 -6.16 -7.01
C LEU A 189 28.72 -6.43 -7.49
N ALA A 190 29.05 -6.16 -8.77
CA ALA A 190 30.41 -6.33 -9.28
C ALA A 190 31.43 -5.45 -8.53
N GLU A 191 31.00 -4.29 -7.99
CA GLU A 191 31.83 -3.43 -7.14
C GLU A 191 32.37 -4.16 -5.88
N TYR A 192 31.70 -5.23 -5.47
CA TYR A 192 31.98 -5.96 -4.22
C TYR A 192 32.57 -7.35 -4.44
N TYR A 193 32.68 -7.87 -5.67
CA TYR A 193 33.06 -9.27 -5.91
C TYR A 193 34.47 -9.60 -5.39
N GLU A 194 35.45 -8.72 -5.59
CA GLU A 194 36.81 -8.97 -5.11
C GLU A 194 36.89 -9.00 -3.56
N LEU A 195 36.18 -8.08 -2.90
CA LEU A 195 36.15 -8.09 -1.44
C LEU A 195 35.36 -9.28 -0.89
N TYR A 196 34.31 -9.71 -1.62
CA TYR A 196 33.50 -10.85 -1.24
C TYR A 196 34.31 -12.15 -1.16
N LYS A 197 35.24 -12.39 -2.07
CA LYS A 197 36.10 -13.58 -2.09
C LYS A 197 36.89 -13.76 -0.78
N THR A 198 37.23 -12.68 -0.10
CA THR A 198 38.02 -12.71 1.14
C THR A 198 37.19 -12.42 2.39
N LYS A 199 36.17 -11.57 2.31
CA LYS A 199 35.37 -11.08 3.46
C LYS A 199 33.88 -11.07 3.20
N PRO A 200 33.23 -12.23 2.92
CA PRO A 200 31.83 -12.29 2.48
C PRO A 200 30.86 -11.67 3.48
N ARG A 201 31.04 -11.91 4.78
CA ARG A 201 30.13 -11.36 5.82
C ARG A 201 30.21 -9.84 5.94
N THR A 202 31.38 -9.25 5.71
CA THR A 202 31.57 -7.79 5.71
C THR A 202 30.84 -7.17 4.53
N VAL A 203 30.95 -7.79 3.34
CA VAL A 203 30.24 -7.34 2.14
C VAL A 203 28.72 -7.44 2.33
N TRP A 204 28.21 -8.54 2.85
CA TRP A 204 26.78 -8.66 3.10
C TRP A 204 26.25 -7.55 4.01
N ARG A 205 26.97 -7.23 5.10
CA ARG A 205 26.59 -6.12 6.01
C ARG A 205 26.59 -4.77 5.30
N ALA A 206 27.63 -4.49 4.53
CA ALA A 206 27.77 -3.21 3.82
C ALA A 206 26.68 -3.02 2.75
N VAL A 207 26.46 -4.04 1.91
CA VAL A 207 25.43 -3.98 0.88
C VAL A 207 24.02 -3.93 1.50
N ASN A 208 23.76 -4.71 2.56
CA ASN A 208 22.47 -4.69 3.27
C ASN A 208 22.16 -3.30 3.86
N ALA A 209 23.16 -2.67 4.47
CA ALA A 209 23.03 -1.31 4.99
C ALA A 209 22.74 -0.30 3.88
N ARG A 210 23.43 -0.39 2.71
CA ARG A 210 23.21 0.48 1.55
C ARG A 210 21.79 0.30 0.98
N VAL A 211 21.31 -0.96 0.83
CA VAL A 211 19.95 -1.26 0.37
C VAL A 211 18.90 -0.70 1.35
N LYS A 212 19.07 -0.95 2.66
CA LYS A 212 18.16 -0.46 3.69
C LYS A 212 18.11 1.07 3.71
N ALA A 213 19.24 1.75 3.65
CA ALA A 213 19.30 3.20 3.60
C ALA A 213 18.63 3.77 2.35
N SER A 214 18.80 3.13 1.18
CA SER A 214 18.16 3.55 -0.06
C SER A 214 16.64 3.45 0.05
N ILE A 215 16.09 2.39 0.64
CA ILE A 215 14.66 2.21 0.84
C ILE A 215 14.12 3.21 1.88
N ASP A 216 14.81 3.39 3.00
CA ASP A 216 14.45 4.35 4.05
C ASP A 216 14.35 5.78 3.51
N ASN A 217 15.30 6.16 2.66
CA ASN A 217 15.26 7.46 1.99
C ASN A 217 14.06 7.67 1.06
N MET A 218 13.46 6.61 0.54
CA MET A 218 12.33 6.68 -0.39
C MET A 218 10.96 6.59 0.27
N MET A 219 10.85 5.96 1.45
CA MET A 219 9.58 5.73 2.14
C MET A 219 9.39 6.65 3.34
N LEU A 220 8.20 6.67 3.90
CA LEU A 220 7.96 7.20 5.24
C LEU A 220 8.34 6.15 6.27
N ASN A 221 9.25 6.49 7.17
CA ASN A 221 9.69 5.62 8.26
C ASN A 221 9.51 6.35 9.61
N ILE A 222 8.52 5.94 10.40
CA ILE A 222 8.26 6.46 11.75
C ILE A 222 8.99 5.53 12.73
N THR A 223 10.16 5.97 13.17
CA THR A 223 11.05 5.17 14.03
C THR A 223 10.65 5.16 15.50
N ASP A 224 9.93 6.18 15.96
CA ASP A 224 9.38 6.25 17.33
C ASP A 224 8.13 5.36 17.44
N LEU A 225 8.34 4.08 17.72
CA LEU A 225 7.26 3.10 17.82
C LEU A 225 6.39 3.28 19.07
N ASP A 226 6.93 3.86 20.15
CA ASP A 226 6.19 4.12 21.40
C ASP A 226 5.13 5.20 21.16
N ASN A 227 5.43 6.21 20.36
CA ASN A 227 4.51 7.30 20.01
C ASN A 227 3.94 7.16 18.60
N TYR A 228 4.09 6.00 17.95
CA TYR A 228 3.66 5.79 16.57
C TYR A 228 2.25 6.27 16.29
N ASP A 229 1.29 5.89 17.14
CA ASP A 229 -0.13 6.22 16.98
C ASP A 229 -0.41 7.72 17.04
N ALA A 230 0.31 8.47 17.88
CA ALA A 230 0.21 9.92 17.95
C ALA A 230 0.82 10.58 16.72
N ILE A 231 2.03 10.17 16.33
CA ILE A 231 2.75 10.70 15.16
C ILE A 231 1.96 10.43 13.87
N ASP A 232 1.44 9.21 13.69
CA ASP A 232 0.64 8.87 12.51
C ASP A 232 -0.69 9.65 12.48
N TYR A 233 -1.32 9.90 13.64
CA TYR A 233 -2.52 10.72 13.71
C TYR A 233 -2.21 12.21 13.41
N ILE A 234 -1.13 12.76 13.97
CA ILE A 234 -0.65 14.13 13.66
C ILE A 234 -0.39 14.26 12.15
N ARG A 235 0.30 13.31 11.55
CA ARG A 235 0.58 13.27 10.12
C ARG A 235 -0.70 13.27 9.27
N ASN A 236 -1.72 12.53 9.70
CA ASN A 236 -2.98 12.40 8.97
C ASN A 236 -3.91 13.62 9.16
N THR A 237 -3.71 14.43 10.17
CA THR A 237 -4.53 15.60 10.53
C THR A 237 -3.75 16.90 10.32
N TYR A 238 -2.88 17.26 11.24
CA TYR A 238 -2.03 18.44 11.13
C TYR A 238 -1.12 18.39 9.88
N GLY A 239 -0.62 17.23 9.48
CA GLY A 239 0.19 17.06 8.27
C GLY A 239 -0.54 17.45 6.97
N VAL A 240 -1.88 17.42 6.94
CA VAL A 240 -2.67 17.97 5.82
C VAL A 240 -2.62 19.49 5.82
N HIS A 241 -2.71 20.11 6.99
CA HIS A 241 -2.55 21.56 7.16
C HIS A 241 -1.12 21.99 6.80
N PHE A 242 -0.12 21.31 7.35
CA PHE A 242 1.31 21.54 7.08
C PHE A 242 1.65 21.47 5.58
N ALA A 243 1.12 20.48 4.86
CA ALA A 243 1.31 20.39 3.40
C ALA A 243 0.74 21.63 2.69
N LYS A 244 -0.46 22.08 3.06
CA LYS A 244 -1.10 23.28 2.48
C LYS A 244 -0.30 24.54 2.77
N THR A 245 0.25 24.72 3.97
CA THR A 245 1.10 25.89 4.30
C THR A 245 2.40 25.92 3.49
N LYS A 246 2.88 24.75 3.04
CA LYS A 246 4.01 24.63 2.11
C LYS A 246 3.60 24.72 0.63
N GLY A 247 2.35 25.05 0.31
CA GLY A 247 1.83 25.11 -1.06
C GLY A 247 1.69 23.73 -1.73
N VAL A 248 1.71 22.65 -0.96
CA VAL A 248 1.67 21.28 -1.47
C VAL A 248 0.25 20.74 -1.42
N ASN A 249 -0.21 20.14 -2.53
CA ASN A 249 -1.49 19.46 -2.58
C ASN A 249 -1.44 18.13 -1.81
N PRO A 250 -2.13 17.99 -0.66
CA PRO A 250 -2.11 16.78 0.16
C PRO A 250 -2.81 15.57 -0.51
N ASP A 251 -3.58 15.78 -1.57
CA ASP A 251 -4.21 14.69 -2.35
C ASP A 251 -3.25 14.05 -3.36
N ASN A 252 -2.07 14.63 -3.58
CA ASN A 252 -1.01 14.05 -4.39
C ASN A 252 -0.08 13.22 -3.49
N LEU A 253 -0.16 11.89 -3.58
CA LEU A 253 0.57 10.99 -2.68
C LEU A 253 2.10 11.18 -2.69
N PRO A 254 2.80 11.31 -3.85
CA PRO A 254 4.22 11.61 -3.86
C PRO A 254 4.60 12.87 -3.09
N ASN A 255 3.87 13.95 -3.31
CA ASN A 255 4.15 15.24 -2.67
C ASN A 255 3.82 15.19 -1.16
N LYS A 256 2.70 14.53 -0.81
CA LYS A 256 2.32 14.32 0.59
C LYS A 256 3.37 13.50 1.34
N LEU A 257 3.93 12.45 0.71
CA LEU A 257 5.00 11.66 1.29
C LEU A 257 6.22 12.52 1.65
N LEU A 258 6.63 13.43 0.77
CA LEU A 258 7.77 14.32 1.04
C LEU A 258 7.49 15.24 2.24
N THR A 259 6.31 15.87 2.29
CA THR A 259 5.94 16.73 3.43
C THR A 259 5.77 15.95 4.73
N ASP A 260 5.26 14.71 4.66
CA ASP A 260 5.14 13.84 5.84
C ASP A 260 6.51 13.45 6.40
N LYS A 261 7.50 13.18 5.53
CA LYS A 261 8.87 12.90 5.96
C LYS A 261 9.48 14.09 6.70
N VAL A 262 9.33 15.30 6.15
CA VAL A 262 9.81 16.53 6.79
C VAL A 262 9.13 16.74 8.14
N LEU A 263 7.81 16.57 8.21
CA LEU A 263 7.06 16.71 9.46
C LEU A 263 7.50 15.67 10.50
N CYS A 264 7.62 14.40 10.14
CA CYS A 264 8.01 13.35 11.08
C CYS A 264 9.46 13.54 11.59
N ALA A 265 10.38 13.96 10.72
CA ALA A 265 11.74 14.30 11.13
C ALA A 265 11.74 15.44 12.16
N ARG A 266 10.96 16.51 11.90
CA ARG A 266 10.84 17.64 12.83
C ARG A 266 10.20 17.25 14.16
N LEU A 267 9.18 16.36 14.15
CA LEU A 267 8.60 15.84 15.39
C LEU A 267 9.61 15.04 16.23
N ASN A 268 10.48 14.26 15.59
CA ASN A 268 11.56 13.54 16.28
C ASN A 268 12.58 14.50 16.91
N GLU A 269 13.04 15.52 16.17
CA GLU A 269 13.94 16.56 16.69
C GLU A 269 13.33 17.28 17.89
N LEU A 270 12.05 17.69 17.79
CA LEU A 270 11.33 18.35 18.87
C LEU A 270 11.18 17.45 20.11
N LYS A 271 10.96 16.15 19.91
CA LYS A 271 10.91 15.19 21.03
C LYS A 271 12.24 15.13 21.77
N GLU A 272 13.39 15.16 21.07
CA GLU A 272 14.71 15.19 21.68
C GLU A 272 14.98 16.50 22.42
N GLN A 273 14.55 17.63 21.86
CA GLN A 273 14.78 18.97 22.43
C GLN A 273 13.83 19.31 23.58
N LYS A 274 12.56 18.88 23.48
CA LYS A 274 11.46 19.24 24.40
C LYS A 274 10.61 17.99 24.76
N PRO A 275 11.17 16.98 25.43
CA PRO A 275 10.51 15.69 25.62
C PRO A 275 9.18 15.77 26.36
N ASP A 276 9.10 16.54 27.46
CA ASP A 276 7.89 16.66 28.27
C ASP A 276 6.77 17.37 27.51
N GLU A 277 7.12 18.45 26.76
CA GLU A 277 6.15 19.19 25.97
C GLU A 277 5.59 18.34 24.82
N MET A 278 6.44 17.55 24.16
CA MET A 278 6.00 16.65 23.09
C MET A 278 5.18 15.47 23.64
N ALA A 279 5.50 14.94 24.81
CA ALA A 279 4.69 13.91 25.48
C ALA A 279 3.28 14.42 25.78
N GLU A 280 3.14 15.67 26.28
CA GLU A 280 1.83 16.30 26.47
C GLU A 280 1.07 16.44 25.16
N ILE A 281 1.73 16.95 24.10
CA ILE A 281 1.13 17.13 22.78
C ILE A 281 0.63 15.79 22.23
N TYR A 282 1.45 14.74 22.27
CA TYR A 282 1.08 13.40 21.81
C TYR A 282 -0.13 12.85 22.56
N SER A 283 -0.13 12.96 23.89
CA SER A 283 -1.27 12.53 24.70
C SER A 283 -2.57 13.25 24.32
N ARG A 284 -2.51 14.56 24.10
CA ARG A 284 -3.68 15.38 23.69
C ARG A 284 -4.18 15.01 22.31
N PHE A 285 -3.28 14.77 21.34
CA PHE A 285 -3.68 14.27 20.01
C PHE A 285 -4.31 12.89 20.06
N LEU A 286 -3.86 11.98 20.93
CA LEU A 286 -4.49 10.68 21.11
C LEU A 286 -5.91 10.80 21.68
N LYS A 287 -6.14 11.69 22.64
CA LYS A 287 -7.49 11.98 23.14
C LYS A 287 -8.40 12.57 22.07
N LEU A 288 -7.89 13.47 21.23
CA LEU A 288 -8.61 13.99 20.07
C LEU A 288 -8.93 12.89 19.05
N LYS A 289 -7.98 11.97 18.78
CA LYS A 289 -8.19 10.77 17.97
C LYS A 289 -9.34 9.93 18.51
N ASP A 290 -9.34 9.63 19.80
CA ASP A 290 -10.38 8.83 20.44
C ASP A 290 -11.76 9.47 20.30
N PHE A 291 -11.87 10.77 20.57
CA PHE A 291 -13.11 11.52 20.36
C PHE A 291 -13.60 11.44 18.91
N THR A 292 -12.71 11.68 17.93
CA THR A 292 -13.09 11.66 16.50
C THR A 292 -13.53 10.27 16.04
N TYR A 293 -12.89 9.21 16.52
CA TYR A 293 -13.28 7.83 16.21
C TYR A 293 -14.59 7.40 16.88
N GLN A 294 -14.78 7.72 18.14
CA GLN A 294 -16.04 7.42 18.88
C GLN A 294 -17.23 8.13 18.22
N GLU A 295 -17.05 9.39 17.83
CA GLU A 295 -18.08 10.18 17.16
C GLU A 295 -18.17 9.87 15.64
N LYS A 296 -17.34 8.97 15.09
CA LYS A 296 -17.26 8.63 13.67
C LYS A 296 -17.06 9.86 12.78
N LEU A 297 -16.31 10.84 13.27
CA LEU A 297 -15.94 12.05 12.55
C LEU A 297 -14.62 11.87 11.78
N ARG A 298 -14.35 12.81 10.90
CA ARG A 298 -13.07 12.95 10.22
C ARG A 298 -12.54 14.36 10.46
N ASP A 299 -11.22 14.50 10.58
CA ASP A 299 -10.58 15.77 10.96
C ASP A 299 -10.99 16.98 10.11
N TRP A 300 -11.22 16.79 8.80
CA TRP A 300 -11.61 17.86 7.89
C TRP A 300 -12.92 18.58 8.30
N VAL A 301 -13.78 17.99 9.13
CA VAL A 301 -15.03 18.64 9.58
C VAL A 301 -14.74 19.87 10.43
N PHE A 302 -13.62 19.91 11.13
CA PHE A 302 -13.24 21.04 11.97
C PHE A 302 -12.79 22.28 11.17
N ASP A 303 -12.32 22.08 9.91
CA ASP A 303 -11.87 23.17 9.02
C ASP A 303 -13.01 23.76 8.19
N THR A 304 -14.21 23.20 8.28
CA THR A 304 -15.31 23.59 7.40
C THR A 304 -16.07 24.78 7.96
N ASN A 305 -16.16 25.86 7.17
CA ASN A 305 -17.06 26.98 7.47
C ASN A 305 -18.51 26.52 7.19
N TYR A 306 -19.28 26.30 8.27
CA TYR A 306 -20.63 25.71 8.20
C TYR A 306 -21.68 26.72 7.73
N ARG A 307 -21.74 26.97 6.44
CA ARG A 307 -22.82 27.73 5.84
C ARG A 307 -23.98 26.78 5.56
N VAL A 308 -25.15 27.08 6.11
CA VAL A 308 -26.40 26.31 5.87
C VAL A 308 -26.64 26.15 4.37
N MET A 309 -26.34 27.20 3.58
CA MET A 309 -26.47 27.16 2.13
C MET A 309 -25.60 26.05 1.49
N GLN A 310 -24.39 25.78 2.00
CA GLN A 310 -23.56 24.68 1.51
C GLN A 310 -24.19 23.31 1.80
N LEU A 311 -24.77 23.12 2.99
CA LEU A 311 -25.49 21.88 3.31
C LEU A 311 -26.72 21.68 2.41
N ILE A 312 -27.47 22.73 2.12
CA ILE A 312 -28.60 22.67 1.19
C ILE A 312 -28.12 22.28 -0.22
N LYS A 313 -27.06 22.93 -0.71
CA LYS A 313 -26.47 22.61 -2.01
C LYS A 313 -26.02 21.14 -2.09
N ASP A 314 -25.31 20.66 -1.06
CA ASP A 314 -24.82 19.28 -1.02
C ASP A 314 -25.98 18.29 -0.96
N ALA A 315 -27.04 18.59 -0.21
CA ALA A 315 -28.27 17.79 -0.17
C ALA A 315 -28.96 17.72 -1.54
N LEU A 316 -29.11 18.86 -2.23
CA LEU A 316 -29.70 18.93 -3.56
C LEU A 316 -28.89 18.10 -4.58
N ILE A 317 -27.56 18.21 -4.57
CA ILE A 317 -26.68 17.39 -5.44
C ILE A 317 -26.89 15.90 -5.16
N LEU A 318 -26.95 15.51 -3.89
CA LEU A 318 -27.16 14.10 -3.51
C LEU A 318 -28.55 13.61 -3.98
N VAL A 319 -29.59 14.40 -3.80
CA VAL A 319 -30.95 14.02 -4.26
C VAL A 319 -31.00 13.92 -5.79
N LEU A 320 -30.42 14.90 -6.50
CA LEU A 320 -30.40 14.90 -7.97
C LEU A 320 -29.67 13.69 -8.55
N LEU A 321 -28.54 13.31 -7.95
CA LEU A 321 -27.73 12.19 -8.42
C LEU A 321 -28.20 10.82 -7.86
N LEU A 322 -29.19 10.78 -6.98
CA LEU A 322 -29.66 9.55 -6.34
C LEU A 322 -30.16 8.49 -7.35
N PRO A 323 -30.95 8.80 -8.38
CA PRO A 323 -31.39 7.80 -9.36
C PRO A 323 -30.20 7.14 -10.07
N LEU A 324 -29.25 7.95 -10.53
CA LEU A 324 -28.02 7.43 -11.17
C LEU A 324 -27.18 6.58 -10.18
N TYR A 325 -27.14 6.99 -8.91
CA TYR A 325 -26.46 6.21 -7.88
C TYR A 325 -27.10 4.84 -7.66
N ILE A 326 -28.44 4.76 -7.59
CA ILE A 326 -29.16 3.49 -7.42
C ILE A 326 -28.88 2.58 -8.62
N PHE A 327 -28.96 3.11 -9.84
CA PHE A 327 -28.62 2.38 -11.06
C PHE A 327 -27.18 1.87 -11.05
N ALA A 328 -26.22 2.72 -10.68
CA ALA A 328 -24.82 2.35 -10.62
C ALA A 328 -24.49 1.40 -9.44
N LEU A 329 -25.21 1.50 -8.32
CA LEU A 329 -24.95 0.70 -7.13
C LEU A 329 -25.39 -0.77 -7.31
N TRP A 330 -26.48 -1.02 -7.98
CA TRP A 330 -27.05 -2.35 -8.07
C TRP A 330 -26.08 -3.42 -8.59
N PRO A 331 -25.29 -3.20 -9.69
CA PRO A 331 -24.29 -4.17 -10.13
C PRO A 331 -23.04 -4.20 -9.23
N HIS A 332 -22.81 -3.18 -8.40
CA HIS A 332 -21.59 -3.02 -7.61
C HIS A 332 -21.78 -3.31 -6.12
N ILE A 333 -23.00 -3.52 -5.64
CA ILE A 333 -23.25 -3.73 -4.21
C ILE A 333 -22.44 -4.91 -3.66
N PHE A 334 -22.39 -6.01 -4.40
CA PHE A 334 -21.63 -7.19 -4.00
C PHE A 334 -20.12 -7.01 -4.15
N ILE A 335 -19.69 -6.23 -5.14
CA ILE A 335 -18.26 -5.91 -5.35
C ILE A 335 -17.71 -5.10 -4.16
N PHE A 336 -18.51 -4.20 -3.60
CA PHE A 336 -18.12 -3.39 -2.45
C PHE A 336 -18.35 -4.08 -1.11
N TYR A 337 -19.48 -4.81 -0.99
CA TYR A 337 -19.91 -5.37 0.28
C TYR A 337 -19.31 -6.74 0.59
N ALA A 338 -19.21 -7.65 -0.37
CA ALA A 338 -18.73 -9.00 -0.14
C ALA A 338 -17.28 -9.05 0.36
N PRO A 339 -16.29 -8.33 -0.27
CA PRO A 339 -14.93 -8.30 0.24
C PRO A 339 -14.85 -7.70 1.64
N THR A 340 -15.62 -6.65 1.90
CA THR A 340 -15.65 -6.00 3.22
C THR A 340 -16.23 -6.93 4.28
N LYS A 341 -17.36 -7.59 4.01
CA LYS A 341 -18.01 -8.52 4.94
C LYS A 341 -17.13 -9.70 5.29
N LEU A 342 -16.47 -10.28 4.29
CA LEU A 342 -15.54 -11.40 4.50
C LEU A 342 -14.33 -10.99 5.34
N THR A 343 -13.81 -9.78 5.15
CA THR A 343 -12.61 -9.31 5.86
C THR A 343 -12.90 -8.71 7.23
N ASN A 344 -14.15 -8.32 7.53
CA ASN A 344 -14.53 -7.79 8.84
C ASN A 344 -14.20 -8.76 9.98
N LYS A 345 -14.25 -10.08 9.71
CA LYS A 345 -13.83 -11.09 10.70
C LYS A 345 -12.34 -10.99 11.01
N PHE A 346 -11.49 -10.86 9.98
CA PHE A 346 -10.03 -10.70 10.14
C PHE A 346 -9.68 -9.38 10.82
N GLU A 347 -10.39 -8.30 10.49
CA GLU A 347 -10.20 -6.99 11.10
C GLU A 347 -10.54 -7.00 12.59
N LYS A 348 -11.61 -7.71 13.00
CA LYS A 348 -11.99 -7.88 14.40
C LYS A 348 -11.05 -8.80 15.18
N MET A 349 -10.42 -9.77 14.53
CA MET A 349 -9.43 -10.65 15.16
C MET A 349 -8.14 -9.91 15.54
N GLY A 350 -7.85 -8.76 14.88
CA GLY A 350 -6.67 -7.95 15.15
C GLY A 350 -5.34 -8.67 14.89
N GLY A 351 -4.24 -8.10 15.43
CA GLY A 351 -2.93 -8.73 15.36
C GLY A 351 -2.48 -9.05 13.93
N PRO A 352 -1.81 -10.20 13.70
CA PRO A 352 -1.27 -10.56 12.39
C PRO A 352 -2.32 -10.79 11.30
N PHE A 353 -3.61 -10.95 11.66
CA PHE A 353 -4.67 -11.14 10.67
C PHE A 353 -5.09 -9.82 10.01
N LYS A 354 -4.97 -8.70 10.70
CA LYS A 354 -5.33 -7.38 10.19
C LYS A 354 -4.50 -7.01 8.94
N MET A 355 -3.23 -7.37 8.92
CA MET A 355 -2.34 -7.08 7.79
C MET A 355 -2.76 -7.75 6.47
N PHE A 356 -3.54 -8.84 6.51
CA PHE A 356 -4.03 -9.52 5.31
C PHE A 356 -5.32 -8.93 4.75
N VAL A 357 -5.99 -8.04 5.47
CA VAL A 357 -7.30 -7.47 5.08
C VAL A 357 -7.28 -6.85 3.68
N GLY A 358 -6.27 -6.03 3.37
CA GLY A 358 -6.12 -5.40 2.05
C GLY A 358 -5.95 -6.43 0.94
N GLY A 359 -5.05 -7.39 1.13
CA GLY A 359 -4.79 -8.45 0.15
C GLY A 359 -5.99 -9.37 -0.08
N VAL A 360 -6.69 -9.77 0.98
CA VAL A 360 -7.90 -10.59 0.87
C VAL A 360 -9.02 -9.81 0.17
N ARG A 361 -9.21 -8.53 0.47
CA ARG A 361 -10.17 -7.67 -0.25
C ARG A 361 -9.86 -7.62 -1.74
N PHE A 362 -8.60 -7.46 -2.11
CA PHE A 362 -8.19 -7.47 -3.51
C PHE A 362 -8.51 -8.82 -4.18
N VAL A 363 -8.10 -9.94 -3.59
CA VAL A 363 -8.32 -11.29 -4.14
C VAL A 363 -9.81 -11.57 -4.32
N VAL A 364 -10.62 -11.31 -3.30
CA VAL A 364 -12.08 -11.51 -3.37
C VAL A 364 -12.70 -10.63 -4.45
N SER A 365 -12.27 -9.39 -4.57
CA SER A 365 -12.76 -8.49 -5.61
C SER A 365 -12.34 -8.96 -7.00
N ALA A 366 -11.05 -9.26 -7.21
CA ALA A 366 -10.50 -9.55 -8.52
C ALA A 366 -10.88 -10.93 -9.06
N LEU A 367 -10.90 -11.97 -8.20
CA LEU A 367 -11.13 -13.35 -8.66
C LEU A 367 -12.58 -13.80 -8.56
N PHE A 368 -13.40 -13.14 -7.74
CA PHE A 368 -14.77 -13.57 -7.50
C PHE A 368 -15.79 -12.47 -7.77
N SER A 369 -15.77 -11.36 -7.01
CA SER A 369 -16.85 -10.40 -7.06
C SER A 369 -16.97 -9.71 -8.43
N ILE A 370 -15.87 -9.19 -8.97
CA ILE A 370 -15.90 -8.48 -10.26
C ILE A 370 -16.27 -9.42 -11.42
N PRO A 371 -15.57 -10.55 -11.65
CA PRO A 371 -15.90 -11.39 -12.81
C PRO A 371 -17.29 -12.01 -12.72
N ILE A 372 -17.72 -12.47 -11.53
CA ILE A 372 -19.04 -13.10 -11.37
C ILE A 372 -20.14 -12.07 -11.60
N PHE A 373 -20.08 -10.93 -10.93
CA PHE A 373 -21.17 -9.95 -11.01
C PHE A 373 -21.18 -9.18 -12.32
N TYR A 374 -20.04 -8.88 -12.94
CA TYR A 374 -20.02 -8.26 -14.26
C TYR A 374 -20.54 -9.21 -15.35
N LEU A 375 -20.19 -10.50 -15.26
CA LEU A 375 -20.74 -11.51 -16.15
C LEU A 375 -22.26 -11.67 -15.96
N LEU A 376 -22.73 -11.71 -14.70
CA LEU A 376 -24.16 -11.79 -14.39
C LEU A 376 -24.92 -10.59 -14.95
N VAL A 377 -24.42 -9.38 -14.76
CA VAL A 377 -25.01 -8.16 -15.33
C VAL A 377 -25.06 -8.23 -16.85
N PHE A 378 -23.95 -8.65 -17.49
CA PHE A 378 -23.90 -8.79 -18.94
C PHE A 378 -24.91 -9.81 -19.48
N ILE A 379 -25.10 -10.95 -18.79
CA ILE A 379 -26.12 -11.94 -19.14
C ILE A 379 -27.53 -11.36 -18.99
N ILE A 380 -27.80 -10.61 -17.91
CA ILE A 380 -29.10 -9.94 -17.72
C ILE A 380 -29.35 -8.92 -18.83
N ASP A 381 -28.33 -8.13 -19.18
CA ASP A 381 -28.46 -7.16 -20.27
C ASP A 381 -28.76 -7.83 -21.62
N LEU A 382 -28.20 -9.00 -21.92
CA LEU A 382 -28.52 -9.78 -23.12
C LEU A 382 -29.97 -10.32 -23.14
N ILE A 383 -30.59 -10.48 -21.99
CA ILE A 383 -32.01 -10.94 -21.90
C ILE A 383 -32.97 -9.79 -22.19
N PHE A 384 -32.64 -8.58 -21.75
CA PHE A 384 -33.53 -7.43 -21.81
C PHE A 384 -33.20 -6.43 -22.94
N PHE A 385 -31.98 -6.47 -23.48
CA PHE A 385 -31.49 -5.54 -24.48
C PHE A 385 -30.76 -6.27 -25.61
N ASP A 386 -30.41 -5.55 -26.66
CA ASP A 386 -29.54 -6.07 -27.71
C ASP A 386 -28.07 -6.16 -27.30
N LEU A 387 -27.29 -6.90 -28.10
CA LEU A 387 -25.86 -7.12 -27.83
C LEU A 387 -25.06 -5.80 -27.77
N GLY A 388 -25.45 -4.80 -28.58
CA GLY A 388 -24.74 -3.51 -28.61
C GLY A 388 -24.89 -2.75 -27.29
N LEU A 389 -26.10 -2.65 -26.77
CA LEU A 389 -26.40 -2.03 -25.48
C LEU A 389 -25.77 -2.80 -24.32
N ALA A 390 -25.79 -4.14 -24.36
CA ALA A 390 -25.13 -4.97 -23.35
C ALA A 390 -23.61 -4.71 -23.30
N ILE A 391 -22.95 -4.60 -24.46
CA ILE A 391 -21.51 -4.27 -24.54
C ILE A 391 -21.25 -2.86 -24.01
N ILE A 392 -22.06 -1.87 -24.39
CA ILE A 392 -21.90 -0.49 -23.92
C ILE A 392 -22.04 -0.44 -22.39
N HIS A 393 -23.07 -1.08 -21.82
CA HIS A 393 -23.25 -1.12 -20.36
C HIS A 393 -22.06 -1.80 -19.68
N PHE A 394 -21.61 -2.95 -20.19
CA PHE A 394 -20.43 -3.66 -19.67
C PHE A 394 -19.18 -2.78 -19.62
N LEU A 395 -18.91 -2.01 -20.67
CA LEU A 395 -17.78 -1.07 -20.72
C LEU A 395 -17.95 0.09 -19.71
N LEU A 396 -19.17 0.54 -19.48
CA LEU A 396 -19.48 1.59 -18.52
C LEU A 396 -19.43 1.13 -17.06
N LEU A 397 -19.51 -0.19 -16.76
CA LEU A 397 -19.54 -0.69 -15.37
C LEU A 397 -18.40 -0.15 -14.51
N THR A 398 -17.19 -0.04 -15.05
CA THR A 398 -16.05 0.50 -14.30
C THR A 398 -16.26 1.97 -13.90
N ILE A 399 -16.81 2.77 -14.81
CA ILE A 399 -17.10 4.20 -14.59
C ILE A 399 -18.23 4.33 -13.57
N LEU A 400 -19.31 3.55 -13.75
CA LEU A 400 -20.46 3.50 -12.84
C LEU A 400 -20.05 3.05 -11.43
N GLY A 401 -19.15 2.06 -11.32
CA GLY A 401 -18.63 1.61 -10.02
C GLY A 401 -17.83 2.70 -9.30
N ARG A 402 -16.97 3.43 -10.02
CA ARG A 402 -16.28 4.60 -9.46
C ARG A 402 -17.25 5.69 -9.03
N PHE A 403 -18.23 6.01 -9.86
CA PHE A 403 -19.27 6.97 -9.51
C PHE A 403 -20.00 6.55 -8.23
N ALA A 404 -20.48 5.30 -8.14
CA ALA A 404 -21.17 4.79 -6.95
C ALA A 404 -20.29 4.87 -5.69
N TRP A 405 -18.99 4.56 -5.82
CA TRP A 405 -18.05 4.70 -4.71
C TRP A 405 -17.89 6.15 -4.24
N TYR A 406 -17.71 7.10 -5.18
CA TYR A 406 -17.53 8.52 -4.83
C TYR A 406 -18.82 9.15 -4.31
N TYR A 407 -19.98 8.79 -4.87
CA TYR A 407 -21.27 9.22 -4.35
C TYR A 407 -21.45 8.78 -2.88
N ARG A 408 -21.18 7.49 -2.59
CA ARG A 408 -21.24 6.99 -1.21
C ARG A 408 -20.26 7.74 -0.28
N LYS A 409 -19.03 7.99 -0.72
CA LYS A 409 -18.08 8.79 0.06
C LYS A 409 -18.59 10.20 0.33
N TYR A 410 -19.16 10.83 -0.69
CA TYR A 410 -19.73 12.16 -0.58
C TYR A 410 -20.92 12.18 0.38
N PHE A 411 -21.81 11.20 0.29
CA PHE A 411 -22.92 11.02 1.23
C PHE A 411 -22.45 10.85 2.68
N ILE A 412 -21.43 10.00 2.93
CA ILE A 412 -20.86 9.81 4.28
C ILE A 412 -20.24 11.12 4.81
N LYS A 413 -19.56 11.87 3.94
CA LYS A 413 -19.02 13.19 4.30
C LYS A 413 -20.13 14.17 4.66
N PHE A 414 -21.17 14.23 3.85
CA PHE A 414 -22.34 15.09 4.09
C PHE A 414 -23.01 14.74 5.43
N MET A 415 -23.26 13.47 5.71
CA MET A 415 -23.84 13.02 6.99
C MET A 415 -22.95 13.38 8.19
N GLY A 416 -21.64 13.22 8.06
CA GLY A 416 -20.67 13.64 9.07
C GLY A 416 -20.72 15.15 9.32
N LEU A 417 -20.83 15.93 8.27
CA LEU A 417 -20.96 17.40 8.34
C LEU A 417 -22.29 17.83 8.99
N CYS A 418 -23.41 17.24 8.60
CA CYS A 418 -24.72 17.47 9.24
C CYS A 418 -24.67 17.17 10.73
N LYS A 419 -24.13 16.01 11.11
CA LYS A 419 -23.94 15.61 12.51
C LYS A 419 -23.12 16.64 13.29
N PHE A 420 -21.96 17.03 12.74
CA PHE A 420 -21.08 17.99 13.39
C PHE A 420 -21.75 19.36 13.52
N THR A 421 -22.34 19.91 12.46
CA THR A 421 -23.02 21.21 12.46
C THR A 421 -24.17 21.26 13.47
N HIS A 422 -24.89 20.15 13.61
CA HIS A 422 -25.97 20.07 14.62
C HIS A 422 -25.42 20.03 16.04
N LYS A 423 -24.38 19.21 16.29
CA LYS A 423 -23.83 18.97 17.62
C LYS A 423 -22.94 20.10 18.14
N ILE A 424 -22.17 20.79 17.25
CA ILE A 424 -21.26 21.87 17.66
C ILE A 424 -22.01 23.03 18.39
N LYS A 425 -23.26 23.30 18.00
CA LYS A 425 -24.09 24.34 18.63
C LYS A 425 -24.64 23.92 19.99
N ARG A 426 -24.81 22.63 20.25
CA ARG A 426 -25.57 22.10 21.39
C ARG A 426 -24.71 21.35 22.41
N SER A 427 -23.53 20.88 22.04
CA SER A 427 -22.67 20.04 22.89
C SER A 427 -21.41 20.80 23.30
N MET A 428 -21.21 20.94 24.61
CA MET A 428 -19.97 21.49 25.19
C MET A 428 -18.74 20.66 24.79
N GLN A 429 -18.88 19.35 24.70
CA GLN A 429 -17.81 18.44 24.29
C GLN A 429 -17.31 18.73 22.86
N TYR A 430 -18.23 18.98 21.90
CA TYR A 430 -17.86 19.32 20.52
C TYR A 430 -17.15 20.67 20.43
N LYS A 431 -17.62 21.66 21.21
CA LYS A 431 -16.95 22.98 21.30
C LYS A 431 -15.54 22.84 21.88
N TYR A 432 -15.42 22.08 22.98
CA TYR A 432 -14.13 21.81 23.61
C TYR A 432 -13.13 21.20 22.62
N TRP A 433 -13.48 20.10 21.95
CA TRP A 433 -12.56 19.44 21.03
C TRP A 433 -12.26 20.24 19.75
N THR A 434 -13.17 21.13 19.33
CA THR A 434 -12.90 22.08 18.24
C THR A 434 -11.82 23.07 18.63
N ASN A 435 -11.96 23.70 19.81
CA ASN A 435 -10.98 24.64 20.33
C ASN A 435 -9.65 23.95 20.65
N GLU A 436 -9.71 22.76 21.25
CA GLU A 436 -8.54 21.97 21.59
C GLU A 436 -7.70 21.63 20.34
N ARG A 437 -8.35 21.19 19.26
CA ARG A 437 -7.68 20.94 17.99
C ARG A 437 -6.99 22.19 17.45
N GLN A 438 -7.66 23.33 17.50
CA GLN A 438 -7.09 24.58 17.04
C GLN A 438 -5.85 24.96 17.86
N LEU A 439 -5.92 24.90 19.18
CA LEU A 439 -4.79 25.16 20.08
C LEU A 439 -3.61 24.21 19.81
N LEU A 440 -3.88 22.91 19.59
CA LEU A 440 -2.85 21.93 19.24
C LEU A 440 -2.18 22.28 17.91
N PHE A 441 -2.93 22.72 16.90
CA PHE A 441 -2.37 23.10 15.61
C PHE A 441 -1.54 24.38 15.72
N GLU A 442 -2.00 25.37 16.46
CA GLU A 442 -1.26 26.61 16.75
C GLU A 442 0.04 26.30 17.51
N LYS A 443 -0.02 25.44 18.54
CA LYS A 443 1.15 25.02 19.30
C LYS A 443 2.19 24.29 18.42
N LEU A 444 1.74 23.36 17.56
CA LEU A 444 2.63 22.70 16.60
C LEU A 444 3.20 23.68 15.57
N ASN A 445 2.39 24.58 15.03
CA ASN A 445 2.90 25.61 14.12
C ASN A 445 4.04 26.41 14.76
N LYS A 446 3.83 26.88 15.98
CA LYS A 446 4.86 27.59 16.73
C LYS A 446 6.15 26.78 16.86
N LEU A 447 6.07 25.52 17.32
CA LEU A 447 7.24 24.66 17.54
C LEU A 447 7.96 24.24 16.25
N ILE A 448 7.25 24.12 15.14
CA ILE A 448 7.82 23.64 13.87
C ILE A 448 8.47 24.80 13.08
N PHE A 449 7.94 26.03 13.19
CA PHE A 449 8.42 27.16 12.40
C PHE A 449 9.30 28.15 13.19
N GLU A 450 9.37 27.99 14.52
CA GLU A 450 10.39 28.63 15.36
C GLU A 450 11.64 27.75 15.46
#